data_d39799f5ec5b9be4ab6032d5ba172a2b
#
_entry.id   d39799f5ec5b9be4ab6032d5ba172a2b
#
_cell.length_a   1.000
_cell.length_b   1.000
_cell.length_c   1.000
_cell.angle_alpha   90.00
_cell.angle_beta   90.00
_cell.angle_gamma   90.00
#
_symmetry.space_group_name_H-M   'P 1'
#
loop_
_entity.id
_entity.type
_entity.pdbx_description
1 polymer ?
#
loop_
_entity_poly.entity_id
_entity_poly.type
_entity_poly.pdbx_seq_one_letter_code
_entity_poly.pdbx_strand_id
1 'polypeptide(L)'
;MRKEIWKDVIGFEGLYRISNYGNTKSVDRKVYHSGNNKFHDLKGAMLSTRINNAGYVSVRLNKKGKTYTRFVHRLMAKAFIPNPLNKKYVNHRDGDKRNNNLKNLEWVTHSENIRHAYRLGLIPSYKYIPSNIRRTFCDQKKNSENENGKREN
;
A
#
# COMPACT_ATOMS: atom_id res chain seq x y z
N MET A 1 -14.29 23.64 4.66
CA MET A 1 -13.69 22.56 3.85
C MET A 1 -12.18 22.57 4.03
N ARG A 2 -11.52 21.42 4.19
CA ARG A 2 -10.05 21.38 4.29
C ARG A 2 -9.45 21.59 2.90
N LYS A 3 -8.46 22.49 2.79
CA LYS A 3 -7.75 22.79 1.54
C LYS A 3 -7.04 21.54 1.02
N GLU A 4 -7.13 21.29 -0.29
CA GLU A 4 -6.35 20.24 -0.95
C GLU A 4 -4.88 20.68 -1.09
N ILE A 5 -3.97 19.85 -0.56
CA ILE A 5 -2.53 20.12 -0.54
C ILE A 5 -1.86 19.14 -1.50
N TRP A 6 -1.00 19.66 -2.38
CA TRP A 6 -0.30 18.91 -3.39
C TRP A 6 1.20 18.84 -3.10
N LYS A 7 1.77 17.64 -3.12
CA LYS A 7 3.22 17.41 -3.02
C LYS A 7 3.73 16.63 -4.23
N ASP A 8 5.00 16.81 -4.56
CA ASP A 8 5.61 16.03 -5.64
C ASP A 8 5.64 14.55 -5.28
N VAL A 9 5.44 13.70 -6.30
CA VAL A 9 5.59 12.25 -6.13
C VAL A 9 7.08 11.93 -6.07
N ILE A 10 7.53 11.37 -4.94
CA ILE A 10 8.94 11.02 -4.70
C ILE A 10 9.44 10.07 -5.79
N GLY A 11 10.55 10.46 -6.43
CA GLY A 11 11.14 9.78 -7.59
C GLY A 11 10.55 10.19 -8.94
N PHE A 12 9.53 11.09 -8.95
CA PHE A 12 8.88 11.65 -10.13
C PHE A 12 8.67 13.17 -9.99
N GLU A 13 9.57 13.83 -9.28
CA GLU A 13 9.57 15.28 -9.05
C GLU A 13 9.51 16.03 -10.38
N GLY A 14 8.72 17.10 -10.44
CA GLY A 14 8.51 17.89 -11.66
C GLY A 14 7.67 17.20 -12.75
N LEU A 15 7.26 15.93 -12.54
CA LEU A 15 6.42 15.19 -13.50
C LEU A 15 5.01 14.96 -12.96
N TYR A 16 4.89 14.60 -11.65
CA TYR A 16 3.62 14.27 -11.04
C TYR A 16 3.51 14.78 -9.61
N ARG A 17 2.30 15.12 -9.21
CA ARG A 17 1.93 15.49 -7.84
C ARG A 17 0.83 14.58 -7.30
N ILE A 18 0.88 14.34 -5.99
CA ILE A 18 -0.13 13.61 -5.22
C ILE A 18 -0.76 14.57 -4.21
N SER A 19 -2.09 14.53 -4.04
CA SER A 19 -2.77 15.33 -3.03
C SER A 19 -2.99 14.57 -1.72
N ASN A 20 -3.30 15.32 -0.66
CA ASN A 20 -3.72 14.75 0.63
C ASN A 20 -5.08 14.03 0.58
N TYR A 21 -5.77 14.06 -0.56
CA TYR A 21 -6.99 13.28 -0.83
C TYR A 21 -6.75 12.06 -1.71
N GLY A 22 -5.49 11.82 -2.14
CA GLY A 22 -5.13 10.69 -3.01
C GLY A 22 -5.31 10.96 -4.50
N ASN A 23 -5.68 12.17 -4.89
CA ASN A 23 -5.71 12.58 -6.29
C ASN A 23 -4.27 12.70 -6.82
N THR A 24 -4.06 12.24 -8.04
CA THR A 24 -2.74 12.32 -8.71
C THR A 24 -2.89 13.11 -10.00
N LYS A 25 -1.97 14.03 -10.26
CA LYS A 25 -1.94 14.80 -11.51
C LYS A 25 -0.54 14.87 -12.10
N SER A 26 -0.45 15.01 -13.42
CA SER A 26 0.77 15.42 -14.09
C SER A 26 0.96 16.93 -13.99
N VAL A 27 2.21 17.38 -14.16
CA VAL A 27 2.59 18.80 -14.06
C VAL A 27 2.79 19.35 -15.47
N ASP A 28 2.45 20.61 -15.68
CA ASP A 28 2.76 21.35 -16.91
C ASP A 28 4.26 21.30 -17.15
N ARG A 29 4.67 20.94 -18.37
CA ARG A 29 6.09 20.87 -18.73
C ARG A 29 6.29 20.94 -20.23
N LYS A 30 7.49 21.37 -20.64
CA LYS A 30 7.93 21.24 -22.02
C LYS A 30 8.50 19.86 -22.28
N VAL A 31 8.10 19.22 -23.36
CA VAL A 31 8.58 17.91 -23.79
C VAL A 31 9.20 18.05 -25.17
N TYR A 32 10.44 17.59 -25.30
CA TYR A 32 11.10 17.54 -26.59
C TYR A 32 10.58 16.37 -27.42
N HIS A 33 10.20 16.66 -28.65
CA HIS A 33 9.72 15.66 -29.59
C HIS A 33 10.75 15.50 -30.74
N SER A 34 11.45 14.38 -30.74
CA SER A 34 12.54 14.12 -31.70
C SER A 34 12.10 14.06 -33.15
N GLY A 35 10.84 13.65 -33.42
CA GLY A 35 10.32 13.53 -34.78
C GLY A 35 10.17 14.85 -35.55
N ASN A 36 9.99 15.97 -34.84
CA ASN A 36 9.90 17.30 -35.45
C ASN A 36 10.91 18.29 -34.90
N ASN A 37 11.84 17.83 -34.05
CA ASN A 37 12.93 18.58 -33.46
C ASN A 37 12.47 19.85 -32.69
N LYS A 38 11.29 19.77 -32.02
CA LYS A 38 10.65 20.90 -31.33
C LYS A 38 10.25 20.54 -29.90
N PHE A 39 10.19 21.58 -29.04
CA PHE A 39 9.57 21.47 -27.74
C PHE A 39 8.06 21.72 -27.86
N HIS A 40 7.26 20.92 -27.16
CA HIS A 40 5.81 21.06 -27.05
C HIS A 40 5.43 21.27 -25.58
N ASP A 41 4.48 22.14 -25.34
CA ASP A 41 3.90 22.33 -24.01
C ASP A 41 2.93 21.18 -23.73
N LEU A 42 3.25 20.38 -22.72
CA LEU A 42 2.36 19.35 -22.19
C LEU A 42 1.63 19.92 -20.98
N LYS A 43 0.33 20.13 -21.11
CA LYS A 43 -0.52 20.53 -19.98
C LYS A 43 -0.70 19.40 -18.99
N GLY A 44 -0.60 19.75 -17.71
CA GLY A 44 -0.86 18.82 -16.63
C GLY A 44 -2.34 18.41 -16.57
N ALA A 45 -2.58 17.15 -16.27
CA ALA A 45 -3.92 16.59 -16.18
C ALA A 45 -4.05 15.66 -14.96
N MET A 46 -5.29 15.52 -14.47
CA MET A 46 -5.63 14.52 -13.45
C MET A 46 -5.45 13.11 -14.04
N LEU A 47 -4.86 12.22 -13.25
CA LEU A 47 -4.66 10.83 -13.67
C LEU A 47 -5.84 9.97 -13.19
N SER A 48 -6.31 9.09 -14.08
CA SER A 48 -7.27 8.06 -13.69
C SER A 48 -6.62 7.01 -12.79
N THR A 49 -7.37 6.57 -11.79
CA THR A 49 -6.98 5.47 -10.90
C THR A 49 -7.54 4.14 -11.39
N ARG A 50 -6.90 3.04 -11.00
CA ARG A 50 -7.37 1.67 -11.24
C ARG A 50 -7.32 0.89 -9.94
N ILE A 51 -8.27 0.00 -9.73
CA ILE A 51 -8.26 -0.95 -8.62
C ILE A 51 -7.69 -2.27 -9.15
N ASN A 52 -6.67 -2.80 -8.49
CA ASN A 52 -6.11 -4.11 -8.86
C ASN A 52 -6.93 -5.27 -8.24
N ASN A 53 -6.63 -6.50 -8.64
CA ASN A 53 -7.32 -7.71 -8.14
C ASN A 53 -7.21 -7.89 -6.61
N ALA A 54 -6.20 -7.31 -5.98
CA ALA A 54 -6.04 -7.32 -4.53
C ALA A 54 -6.81 -6.18 -3.82
N GLY A 55 -7.56 -5.34 -4.55
CA GLY A 55 -8.38 -4.24 -4.03
C GLY A 55 -7.64 -2.91 -3.84
N TYR A 56 -6.36 -2.81 -4.18
CA TYR A 56 -5.59 -1.57 -4.02
C TYR A 56 -5.80 -0.59 -5.16
N VAL A 57 -5.95 0.70 -4.81
CA VAL A 57 -5.99 1.81 -5.78
C VAL A 57 -4.59 2.11 -6.30
N SER A 58 -4.43 2.18 -7.62
CA SER A 58 -3.16 2.43 -8.30
C SER A 58 -3.28 3.46 -9.42
N VAL A 59 -2.15 4.09 -9.76
CA VAL A 59 -1.98 5.01 -10.90
C VAL A 59 -0.82 4.57 -11.77
N ARG A 60 -0.84 4.96 -13.04
CA ARG A 60 0.27 4.78 -13.98
C ARG A 60 1.03 6.08 -14.13
N LEU A 61 2.35 6.02 -13.93
CA LEU A 61 3.27 7.14 -14.05
C LEU A 61 4.31 6.81 -15.12
N ASN A 62 4.55 7.74 -16.03
CA ASN A 62 5.53 7.59 -17.10
C ASN A 62 6.77 8.43 -16.80
N LYS A 63 7.96 7.83 -16.91
CA LYS A 63 9.25 8.52 -16.76
C LYS A 63 10.27 7.90 -17.71
N LYS A 64 10.92 8.73 -18.53
CA LYS A 64 11.96 8.29 -19.49
C LYS A 64 11.49 7.10 -20.37
N GLY A 65 10.30 7.20 -20.96
CA GLY A 65 9.73 6.16 -21.83
C GLY A 65 9.24 4.90 -21.13
N LYS A 66 9.41 4.79 -19.79
CA LYS A 66 8.95 3.64 -19.02
C LYS A 66 7.70 3.96 -18.22
N THR A 67 6.79 3.00 -18.15
CA THR A 67 5.56 3.09 -17.35
C THR A 67 5.73 2.38 -16.00
N TYR A 68 5.36 3.06 -14.94
CA TYR A 68 5.42 2.55 -13.56
C TYR A 68 4.02 2.55 -12.96
N THR A 69 3.53 1.41 -12.53
CA THR A 69 2.33 1.33 -11.70
C THR A 69 2.71 1.59 -10.24
N ARG A 70 2.00 2.51 -9.59
CA ARG A 70 2.24 2.89 -8.20
C ARG A 70 0.93 2.88 -7.42
N PHE A 71 0.97 2.36 -6.19
CA PHE A 71 -0.18 2.36 -5.30
C PHE A 71 -0.37 3.74 -4.66
N VAL A 72 -1.60 4.25 -4.69
CA VAL A 72 -1.94 5.59 -4.18
C VAL A 72 -1.61 5.72 -2.70
N HIS A 73 -2.00 4.74 -1.84
CA HIS A 73 -1.67 4.76 -0.41
C HIS A 73 -0.18 4.90 -0.14
N ARG A 74 0.68 4.25 -0.95
CA ARG A 74 2.14 4.36 -0.79
C ARG A 74 2.68 5.71 -1.24
N LEU A 75 2.13 6.30 -2.30
CA LEU A 75 2.48 7.66 -2.73
C LEU A 75 2.11 8.67 -1.66
N MET A 76 0.92 8.55 -1.10
CA MET A 76 0.43 9.43 -0.03
C MET A 76 1.26 9.27 1.24
N ALA A 77 1.52 8.05 1.68
CA ALA A 77 2.32 7.81 2.88
C ALA A 77 3.73 8.41 2.72
N LYS A 78 4.39 8.20 1.58
CA LYS A 78 5.71 8.79 1.29
C LYS A 78 5.69 10.31 1.29
N ALA A 79 4.64 10.95 0.76
CA ALA A 79 4.56 12.39 0.62
C ALA A 79 4.15 13.11 1.93
N PHE A 80 3.30 12.48 2.75
CA PHE A 80 2.61 13.18 3.84
C PHE A 80 2.83 12.60 5.23
N ILE A 81 3.25 11.33 5.37
CA ILE A 81 3.39 10.68 6.67
C ILE A 81 4.88 10.47 6.99
N PRO A 82 5.39 11.10 8.06
CA PRO A 82 6.77 10.87 8.49
C PRO A 82 7.04 9.40 8.78
N ASN A 83 8.24 8.92 8.42
CA ASN A 83 8.67 7.54 8.65
C ASN A 83 10.08 7.48 9.26
N PRO A 84 10.27 7.98 10.49
CA PRO A 84 11.60 8.07 11.12
C PRO A 84 12.22 6.68 11.38
N LEU A 85 11.40 5.64 11.55
CA LEU A 85 11.84 4.26 11.77
C LEU A 85 12.04 3.47 10.48
N ASN A 86 11.94 4.12 9.31
CA ASN A 86 12.10 3.51 7.98
C ASN A 86 11.31 2.20 7.80
N LYS A 87 10.07 2.16 8.29
CA LYS A 87 9.17 1.00 8.16
C LYS A 87 8.80 0.78 6.69
N LYS A 88 8.74 -0.48 6.26
CA LYS A 88 8.60 -0.84 4.83
C LYS A 88 7.16 -0.88 4.32
N TYR A 89 6.18 -1.10 5.19
CA TYR A 89 4.80 -1.35 4.81
C TYR A 89 3.92 -0.17 5.18
N VAL A 90 2.87 0.05 4.36
CA VAL A 90 1.81 1.00 4.66
C VAL A 90 0.54 0.20 4.89
N ASN A 91 -0.07 0.40 6.04
CA ASN A 91 -1.29 -0.26 6.48
C ASN A 91 -2.48 0.68 6.37
N HIS A 92 -3.67 0.12 6.10
CA HIS A 92 -4.96 0.77 6.24
C HIS A 92 -5.55 0.37 7.60
N ARG A 93 -5.73 1.33 8.50
CA ARG A 93 -6.17 1.07 9.89
C ARG A 93 -7.53 0.40 9.98
N ASP A 94 -8.43 0.72 9.06
CA ASP A 94 -9.77 0.11 8.95
C ASP A 94 -9.79 -1.20 8.14
N GLY A 95 -8.66 -1.59 7.53
CA GLY A 95 -8.57 -2.75 6.64
C GLY A 95 -9.11 -2.52 5.22
N ASP A 96 -9.76 -1.40 4.95
CA ASP A 96 -10.24 -1.07 3.60
C ASP A 96 -9.12 -0.49 2.73
N LYS A 97 -8.67 -1.27 1.76
CA LYS A 97 -7.60 -0.91 0.81
C LYS A 97 -7.96 0.23 -0.14
N ARG A 98 -9.23 0.64 -0.19
CA ARG A 98 -9.73 1.75 -0.99
C ARG A 98 -9.75 3.07 -0.22
N ASN A 99 -9.83 2.99 1.10
CA ASN A 99 -9.84 4.17 1.97
C ASN A 99 -8.42 4.73 2.16
N ASN A 100 -7.99 5.54 1.20
CA ASN A 100 -6.68 6.19 1.21
C ASN A 100 -6.64 7.51 2.01
N ASN A 101 -7.56 7.75 2.93
CA ASN A 101 -7.50 8.92 3.81
C ASN A 101 -6.20 8.88 4.64
N LEU A 102 -5.48 10.02 4.74
CA LEU A 102 -4.21 10.11 5.48
C LEU A 102 -4.32 9.65 6.94
N LYS A 103 -5.46 9.91 7.60
CA LYS A 103 -5.70 9.46 8.97
C LYS A 103 -5.83 7.95 9.10
N ASN A 104 -6.18 7.28 7.99
CA ASN A 104 -6.34 5.84 7.89
C ASN A 104 -5.03 5.11 7.54
N LEU A 105 -4.00 5.84 7.08
CA LEU A 105 -2.73 5.26 6.65
C LEU A 105 -1.67 5.37 7.75
N GLU A 106 -0.87 4.34 7.90
CA GLU A 106 0.25 4.31 8.82
C GLU A 106 1.42 3.48 8.30
N TRP A 107 2.64 3.85 8.67
CA TRP A 107 3.82 3.03 8.41
C TRP A 107 3.94 1.92 9.46
N VAL A 108 4.13 0.69 9.00
CA VAL A 108 4.20 -0.50 9.84
C VAL A 108 5.35 -1.42 9.43
N THR A 109 5.82 -2.23 10.37
CA THR A 109 6.64 -3.40 10.09
C THR A 109 5.78 -4.54 9.56
N HIS A 110 6.40 -5.60 9.03
CA HIS A 110 5.68 -6.80 8.60
C HIS A 110 4.88 -7.44 9.75
N SER A 111 5.50 -7.59 10.92
CA SER A 111 4.86 -8.19 12.10
C SER A 111 3.67 -7.38 12.62
N GLU A 112 3.78 -6.03 12.64
CA GLU A 112 2.67 -5.15 13.01
C GLU A 112 1.50 -5.30 12.04
N ASN A 113 1.79 -5.36 10.72
CA ASN A 113 0.77 -5.52 9.70
C ASN A 113 0.02 -6.85 9.82
N ILE A 114 0.74 -7.96 10.06
CA ILE A 114 0.10 -9.26 10.27
C ILE A 114 -0.77 -9.26 11.54
N ARG A 115 -0.27 -8.73 12.66
CA ARG A 115 -1.05 -8.61 13.90
C ARG A 115 -2.32 -7.78 13.73
N HIS A 116 -2.22 -6.71 12.94
CA HIS A 116 -3.37 -5.88 12.61
C HIS A 116 -4.40 -6.66 11.78
N ALA A 117 -3.96 -7.34 10.71
CA ALA A 117 -4.83 -8.16 9.87
C ALA A 117 -5.52 -9.28 10.68
N TYR A 118 -4.82 -9.88 11.65
CA TYR A 118 -5.40 -10.85 12.58
C TYR A 118 -6.50 -10.24 13.45
N ARG A 119 -6.24 -9.06 14.07
CA ARG A 119 -7.24 -8.37 14.92
C ARG A 119 -8.51 -7.98 14.16
N LEU A 120 -8.39 -7.68 12.87
CA LEU A 120 -9.52 -7.37 12.00
C LEU A 120 -10.20 -8.62 11.41
N GLY A 121 -9.74 -9.85 11.75
CA GLY A 121 -10.29 -11.08 11.19
C GLY A 121 -10.01 -11.28 9.68
N LEU A 122 -9.09 -10.50 9.09
CA LEU A 122 -8.73 -10.58 7.67
C LEU A 122 -7.89 -11.81 7.33
N ILE A 123 -7.29 -12.45 8.33
CA ILE A 123 -6.54 -13.70 8.22
C ILE A 123 -6.98 -14.66 9.33
N PRO A 124 -7.07 -15.96 9.05
CA PRO A 124 -7.44 -16.96 10.05
C PRO A 124 -6.42 -17.02 11.21
N SER A 125 -6.91 -17.26 12.43
CA SER A 125 -6.11 -17.31 13.65
C SER A 125 -4.94 -18.31 13.58
N TYR A 126 -5.16 -19.47 12.95
CA TYR A 126 -4.12 -20.50 12.82
C TYR A 126 -2.93 -20.06 11.94
N LYS A 127 -3.08 -19.04 11.08
CA LYS A 127 -1.98 -18.48 10.28
C LYS A 127 -1.11 -17.49 11.05
N TYR A 128 -1.58 -17.03 12.19
CA TYR A 128 -0.87 -16.05 13.02
C TYR A 128 -0.17 -16.70 14.24
N ILE A 129 0.16 -17.95 14.24
CA ILE A 129 0.95 -18.53 15.34
C ILE A 129 2.42 -18.10 15.13
N PRO A 130 3.00 -17.28 16.03
CA PRO A 130 4.42 -16.96 15.99
C PRO A 130 5.25 -18.24 15.91
N SER A 131 6.34 -18.23 15.15
CA SER A 131 7.16 -19.42 14.90
C SER A 131 7.69 -20.11 16.17
N ASN A 132 7.88 -19.34 17.24
CA ASN A 132 8.27 -19.85 18.58
C ASN A 132 7.12 -20.58 19.31
N ILE A 133 5.86 -20.38 18.92
CA ILE A 133 4.69 -21.01 19.55
C ILE A 133 4.10 -22.11 18.65
N ARG A 134 4.43 -22.13 17.35
CA ARG A 134 3.92 -23.14 16.39
C ARG A 134 4.18 -24.59 16.84
N ARG A 135 5.34 -24.87 17.45
CA ARG A 135 5.69 -26.22 17.93
C ARG A 135 4.78 -26.68 19.06
N THR A 136 4.56 -25.83 20.06
CA THR A 136 3.72 -26.13 21.24
C THR A 136 2.25 -26.38 20.89
N PHE A 137 1.68 -25.65 19.93
CA PHE A 137 0.28 -25.86 19.51
C PHE A 137 0.08 -27.13 18.66
N CYS A 138 1.05 -27.49 17.83
CA CYS A 138 0.99 -28.76 17.07
C CYS A 138 1.13 -29.98 17.99
N ASP A 139 1.95 -29.88 19.04
CA ASP A 139 2.17 -30.96 19.98
C ASP A 139 0.96 -31.17 20.91
N GLN A 140 0.29 -30.10 21.33
CA GLN A 140 -0.94 -30.18 22.14
C GLN A 140 -2.13 -30.79 21.36
N LYS A 141 -2.25 -30.48 20.05
CA LYS A 141 -3.30 -31.07 19.21
C LYS A 141 -3.11 -32.57 18.99
N LYS A 142 -1.88 -33.01 18.81
CA LYS A 142 -1.55 -34.45 18.69
C LYS A 142 -1.81 -35.23 19.97
N ASN A 143 -1.58 -34.61 21.14
CA ASN A 143 -1.84 -35.26 22.43
C ASN A 143 -3.32 -35.38 22.74
N SER A 144 -4.16 -34.38 22.38
CA SER A 144 -5.61 -34.44 22.56
C SER A 144 -6.31 -35.45 21.63
N GLU A 145 -5.75 -35.68 20.43
CA GLU A 145 -6.29 -36.70 19.51
C GLU A 145 -5.90 -38.13 19.96
N ASN A 146 -4.72 -38.30 20.58
CA ASN A 146 -4.29 -39.59 21.13
C ASN A 146 -5.01 -40.00 22.43
N GLU A 147 -5.50 -39.04 23.23
CA GLU A 147 -6.28 -39.35 24.44
C GLU A 147 -7.72 -39.75 24.15
N ASN A 148 -8.32 -39.21 23.08
CA ASN A 148 -9.67 -39.58 22.65
C ASN A 148 -9.73 -40.95 21.93
N GLY A 149 -8.62 -41.39 21.33
CA GLY A 149 -8.53 -42.72 20.67
C GLY A 149 -8.34 -43.91 21.62
N LYS A 150 -8.17 -43.69 22.95
CA LYS A 150 -7.98 -44.74 23.95
C LYS A 150 -9.22 -45.04 24.81
N ARG A 151 -10.37 -44.44 24.52
CA ARG A 151 -11.60 -44.65 25.28
C ARG A 151 -12.69 -45.50 24.57
N GLU A 152 -12.36 -46.07 23.41
CA GLU A 152 -13.23 -47.01 22.71
C GLU A 152 -12.49 -48.34 22.48
N ASN A 153 -12.31 -49.14 23.57
CA ASN A 153 -12.14 -50.60 23.55
C ASN A 153 -12.51 -51.17 24.91
#